data_09c72db7f392f3c11ee59c87fdf2b80f
#
_entry.id   09c72db7f392f3c11ee59c87fdf2b80f
#
_cell.length_a   1.000
_cell.length_b   1.000
_cell.length_c   1.000
_cell.angle_alpha   90.00
_cell.angle_beta   90.00
_cell.angle_gamma   90.00
#
_symmetry.space_group_name_H-M   'P 1'
#
loop_
_entity.id
_entity.type
_entity.pdbx_description
1 polymer ?
#
loop_
_entity_poly.entity_id
_entity_poly.type
_entity_poly.pdbx_seq_one_letter_code
_entity_poly.pdbx_strand_id
1 'polypeptide(L)'
;MPLLLIAFLFAAGVFIFFRGLATAPSEDLLETRLAQFRDQTVTLEEIELQQPFNERFVRPALERLGAFLNARVGRERIVSIQNKLAVAGRPGNLTVNGFISVKLVMGIGIGVLGFLLFSLGRLSFPFIPPPVGTVVLAGVIGAGGYFFPDLWLRQKVQARQKEIRLALPNALDLLTISVEAGLGFDAALVRVTEKYKNALSEEFTQVLNEIRLGRPRMEALDDMGRRVGVEELHSFIQALIQSEQLGVGIAKVLRIQSEEMRRKRRQRAEELAAQASLKMLFPMLLFIFPTIFIILMGPAVLVVLHSLAH
;
A
#
# COMPACT_ATOMS: atom_id res chain seq x y z
N MET A 1 6.07 -32.14 -20.10
CA MET A 1 7.26 -31.59 -19.42
C MET A 1 7.65 -30.18 -19.88
N PRO A 2 7.83 -29.81 -21.19
CA PRO A 2 8.31 -28.46 -21.55
C PRO A 2 7.34 -27.33 -21.19
N LEU A 3 6.04 -27.57 -21.18
CA LEU A 3 5.01 -26.55 -20.87
C LEU A 3 4.92 -26.18 -19.41
N LEU A 4 5.11 -27.14 -18.49
CA LEU A 4 5.22 -26.85 -17.06
C LEU A 4 6.43 -25.97 -16.78
N LEU A 5 7.51 -26.19 -17.53
CA LEU A 5 8.73 -25.38 -17.43
C LEU A 5 8.54 -23.97 -17.95
N ILE A 6 7.79 -23.78 -19.05
CA ILE A 6 7.42 -22.45 -19.58
C ILE A 6 6.48 -21.72 -18.63
N ALA A 7 5.48 -22.42 -18.06
CA ALA A 7 4.58 -21.86 -17.06
C ALA A 7 5.31 -21.43 -15.77
N PHE A 8 6.25 -22.26 -15.32
CA PHE A 8 7.08 -21.97 -14.16
C PHE A 8 8.03 -20.79 -14.42
N LEU A 9 8.68 -20.74 -15.60
CA LEU A 9 9.52 -19.62 -16.02
C LEU A 9 8.73 -18.31 -16.12
N PHE A 10 7.51 -18.35 -16.66
CA PHE A 10 6.65 -17.16 -16.72
C PHE A 10 6.20 -16.71 -15.33
N ALA A 11 5.76 -17.64 -14.47
CA ALA A 11 5.39 -17.33 -13.09
C ALA A 11 6.58 -16.80 -12.28
N ALA A 12 7.76 -17.39 -12.46
CA ALA A 12 9.02 -16.92 -11.86
C ALA A 12 9.40 -15.53 -12.40
N GLY A 13 9.26 -15.28 -13.70
CA GLY A 13 9.50 -13.97 -14.33
C GLY A 13 8.57 -12.88 -13.76
N VAL A 14 7.29 -13.18 -13.62
CA VAL A 14 6.29 -12.28 -13.00
C VAL A 14 6.64 -12.07 -11.52
N PHE A 15 7.01 -13.10 -10.79
CA PHE A 15 7.39 -12.98 -9.38
C PHE A 15 8.67 -12.16 -9.18
N ILE A 16 9.71 -12.39 -9.99
CA ILE A 16 10.97 -11.61 -9.98
C ILE A 16 10.71 -10.16 -10.36
N PHE A 17 9.85 -9.92 -11.36
CA PHE A 17 9.45 -8.57 -11.75
C PHE A 17 8.77 -7.82 -10.59
N PHE A 18 7.83 -8.46 -9.89
CA PHE A 18 7.18 -7.87 -8.72
C PHE A 18 8.13 -7.67 -7.54
N ARG A 19 9.02 -8.61 -7.31
CA ARG A 19 10.03 -8.48 -6.26
C ARG A 19 11.03 -7.35 -6.57
N GLY A 20 11.41 -7.19 -7.84
CA GLY A 20 12.23 -6.06 -8.30
C GLY A 20 11.54 -4.69 -8.11
N LEU A 21 10.23 -4.62 -8.34
CA LEU A 21 9.43 -3.42 -8.07
C LEU A 21 9.25 -3.14 -6.56
N ALA A 22 9.24 -4.18 -5.72
CA ALA A 22 9.08 -4.05 -4.29
C ALA A 22 10.38 -3.67 -3.55
N THR A 23 11.53 -3.97 -4.14
CA THR A 23 12.89 -3.81 -3.56
C THR A 23 13.70 -2.68 -4.19
N ALA A 24 13.12 -1.82 -5.03
CA ALA A 24 13.85 -0.66 -5.57
C ALA A 24 14.25 0.26 -4.41
N PRO A 25 15.55 0.39 -4.08
CA PRO A 25 16.04 1.26 -3.01
C PRO A 25 15.77 2.71 -3.43
N SER A 26 15.05 3.44 -2.60
CA SER A 26 14.56 4.79 -2.91
C SER A 26 15.54 5.92 -2.58
N GLU A 27 16.69 5.67 -1.94
CA GLU A 27 17.51 6.75 -1.42
C GLU A 27 19.00 6.80 -1.83
N ASP A 28 19.65 5.68 -2.15
CA ASP A 28 21.10 5.69 -2.43
C ASP A 28 21.49 6.25 -3.80
N LEU A 29 20.55 6.39 -4.74
CA LEU A 29 20.86 6.84 -6.10
C LEU A 29 21.17 8.34 -6.22
N LEU A 30 20.65 9.16 -5.31
CA LEU A 30 20.92 10.61 -5.34
C LEU A 30 22.30 10.94 -4.74
N GLU A 31 22.68 10.30 -3.65
CA GLU A 31 24.00 10.49 -3.04
C GLU A 31 25.10 9.90 -3.94
N THR A 32 24.89 8.74 -4.52
CA THR A 32 25.82 8.12 -5.47
C THR A 32 25.96 8.94 -6.75
N ARG A 33 24.86 9.52 -7.25
CA ARG A 33 24.91 10.40 -8.44
C ARG A 33 25.60 11.74 -8.15
N LEU A 34 25.36 12.33 -6.99
CA LEU A 34 26.04 13.57 -6.58
C LEU A 34 27.53 13.36 -6.36
N ALA A 35 27.96 12.21 -5.86
CA ALA A 35 29.35 11.84 -5.73
C ALA A 35 30.04 11.63 -7.11
N GLN A 36 29.33 11.03 -8.07
CA GLN A 36 29.81 10.84 -9.44
C GLN A 36 29.91 12.14 -10.25
N PHE A 37 29.02 13.12 -10.04
CA PHE A 37 29.11 14.43 -10.70
C PHE A 37 30.29 15.28 -10.24
N ARG A 38 30.95 14.88 -9.15
CA ARG A 38 32.06 15.64 -8.59
C ARG A 38 33.42 15.35 -9.27
N ASP A 39 33.56 14.20 -9.94
CA ASP A 39 34.87 13.75 -10.40
C ASP A 39 35.01 13.30 -11.86
N GLN A 40 33.96 13.23 -12.69
CA GLN A 40 34.12 12.80 -14.09
C GLN A 40 33.11 13.44 -15.05
N THR A 41 33.62 13.98 -16.18
CA THR A 41 32.87 14.23 -17.41
C THR A 41 32.52 12.90 -18.08
N VAL A 42 31.46 12.24 -17.57
CA VAL A 42 30.96 10.99 -18.17
C VAL A 42 30.12 11.34 -19.39
N THR A 43 30.45 10.78 -20.55
CA THR A 43 29.68 10.94 -21.80
C THR A 43 28.30 10.30 -21.65
N LEU A 44 27.28 10.90 -22.27
CA LEU A 44 25.87 10.44 -22.22
C LEU A 44 25.70 8.95 -22.60
N GLU A 45 26.55 8.43 -23.48
CA GLU A 45 26.56 7.02 -23.90
C GLU A 45 26.97 6.06 -22.80
N GLU A 46 27.90 6.41 -21.89
CA GLU A 46 28.32 5.55 -20.76
C GLU A 46 27.26 5.47 -19.68
N ILE A 47 26.45 6.53 -19.49
CA ILE A 47 25.34 6.54 -18.53
C ILE A 47 24.21 5.61 -19.00
N GLU A 48 23.95 5.55 -20.32
CA GLU A 48 22.92 4.66 -20.89
C GLU A 48 23.29 3.16 -20.76
N LEU A 49 24.56 2.82 -20.82
CA LEU A 49 25.04 1.44 -20.74
C LEU A 49 25.03 0.89 -19.30
N GLN A 50 25.08 1.76 -18.28
CA GLN A 50 25.04 1.35 -16.86
C GLN A 50 23.63 1.17 -16.31
N GLN A 51 22.59 1.54 -17.07
CA GLN A 51 21.21 1.34 -16.63
C GLN A 51 20.82 -0.14 -16.70
N PRO A 52 20.18 -0.71 -15.66
CA PRO A 52 19.72 -2.08 -15.68
C PRO A 52 18.70 -2.28 -16.82
N PHE A 53 18.75 -3.46 -17.45
CA PHE A 53 17.91 -3.84 -18.61
C PHE A 53 16.42 -3.49 -18.44
N ASN A 54 15.94 -3.51 -17.22
CA ASN A 54 14.57 -3.14 -16.85
C ASN A 54 14.24 -1.66 -17.14
N GLU A 55 15.16 -0.74 -16.92
CA GLU A 55 14.95 0.69 -17.19
C GLU A 55 15.09 1.03 -18.68
N ARG A 56 15.94 0.32 -19.40
CA ARG A 56 16.26 0.60 -20.81
C ARG A 56 15.20 0.08 -21.77
N PHE A 57 14.63 -1.11 -21.55
CA PHE A 57 13.71 -1.76 -22.49
C PHE A 57 12.29 -1.94 -21.95
N VAL A 58 12.14 -2.37 -20.71
CA VAL A 58 10.83 -2.72 -20.16
C VAL A 58 10.01 -1.46 -19.87
N ARG A 59 10.63 -0.45 -19.30
CA ARG A 59 9.95 0.80 -18.93
C ARG A 59 9.41 1.59 -20.14
N PRO A 60 10.19 1.86 -21.19
CA PRO A 60 9.68 2.57 -22.37
C PRO A 60 8.60 1.78 -23.13
N ALA A 61 8.73 0.44 -23.19
CA ALA A 61 7.72 -0.41 -23.81
C ALA A 61 6.40 -0.37 -23.04
N LEU A 62 6.44 -0.46 -21.71
CA LEU A 62 5.27 -0.34 -20.84
C LEU A 62 4.63 1.05 -20.92
N GLU A 63 5.41 2.10 -20.99
CA GLU A 63 4.91 3.47 -21.11
C GLU A 63 4.19 3.73 -22.44
N ARG A 64 4.74 3.23 -23.57
CA ARG A 64 4.11 3.32 -24.90
C ARG A 64 2.80 2.54 -24.96
N LEU A 65 2.76 1.32 -24.41
CA LEU A 65 1.54 0.54 -24.31
C LEU A 65 0.49 1.23 -23.42
N GLY A 66 0.92 1.79 -22.28
CA GLY A 66 0.06 2.54 -21.39
C GLY A 66 -0.52 3.80 -22.01
N ALA A 67 0.27 4.54 -22.78
CA ALA A 67 -0.18 5.75 -23.47
C ALA A 67 -1.26 5.45 -24.52
N PHE A 68 -1.11 4.37 -25.29
CA PHE A 68 -2.11 3.93 -26.29
C PHE A 68 -3.43 3.49 -25.64
N LEU A 69 -3.35 2.90 -24.46
CA LEU A 69 -4.51 2.36 -23.72
C LEU A 69 -5.22 3.43 -22.88
N ASN A 70 -4.49 4.46 -22.43
CA ASN A 70 -5.07 5.58 -21.68
C ASN A 70 -6.14 6.35 -22.47
N ALA A 71 -6.10 6.33 -23.78
CA ALA A 71 -7.14 6.94 -24.62
C ALA A 71 -8.54 6.30 -24.41
N ARG A 72 -8.60 5.08 -23.87
CA ARG A 72 -9.85 4.33 -23.57
C ARG A 72 -10.20 4.24 -22.08
N VAL A 73 -9.29 4.63 -21.19
CA VAL A 73 -9.53 4.63 -19.73
C VAL A 73 -10.07 6.00 -19.32
N GLY A 74 -11.21 6.03 -18.65
CA GLY A 74 -11.84 7.27 -18.20
C GLY A 74 -10.92 8.10 -17.31
N ARG A 75 -10.91 9.43 -17.50
CA ARG A 75 -10.07 10.40 -16.76
C ARG A 75 -10.15 10.25 -15.24
N GLU A 76 -11.31 9.94 -14.70
CA GLU A 76 -11.52 9.73 -13.27
C GLU A 76 -10.70 8.58 -12.70
N ARG A 77 -10.56 7.48 -13.45
CA ARG A 77 -9.73 6.34 -13.03
C ARG A 77 -8.24 6.67 -13.04
N ILE A 78 -7.81 7.47 -14.02
CA ILE A 78 -6.41 7.93 -14.12
C ILE A 78 -6.05 8.78 -12.91
N VAL A 79 -6.90 9.74 -12.54
CA VAL A 79 -6.71 10.61 -11.35
C VAL A 79 -6.71 9.77 -10.07
N SER A 80 -7.63 8.80 -9.94
CA SER A 80 -7.67 7.91 -8.76
C SER A 80 -6.39 7.07 -8.62
N ILE A 81 -5.86 6.53 -9.72
CA ILE A 81 -4.60 5.77 -9.71
C ILE A 81 -3.42 6.70 -9.41
N GLN A 82 -3.39 7.89 -9.97
CA GLN A 82 -2.36 8.89 -9.71
C GLN A 82 -2.29 9.26 -8.23
N ASN A 83 -3.45 9.54 -7.61
CA ASN A 83 -3.54 9.83 -6.18
C ASN A 83 -3.07 8.65 -5.33
N LYS A 84 -3.49 7.42 -5.65
CA LYS A 84 -3.04 6.22 -4.92
C LYS A 84 -1.54 5.97 -5.05
N LEU A 85 -0.96 6.20 -6.24
CA LEU A 85 0.48 6.09 -6.45
C LEU A 85 1.25 7.18 -5.68
N ALA A 86 0.72 8.41 -5.63
CA ALA A 86 1.31 9.49 -4.85
C ALA A 86 1.31 9.15 -3.35
N VAL A 87 0.16 8.70 -2.81
CA VAL A 87 0.03 8.26 -1.41
C VAL A 87 0.95 7.07 -1.10
N ALA A 88 1.12 6.14 -2.04
CA ALA A 88 2.02 5.00 -1.86
C ALA A 88 3.52 5.37 -1.89
N GLY A 89 3.87 6.65 -2.14
CA GLY A 89 5.26 7.09 -2.26
C GLY A 89 5.91 6.72 -3.58
N ARG A 90 5.12 6.55 -4.65
CA ARG A 90 5.59 6.15 -6.00
C ARG A 90 6.50 4.93 -5.98
N PRO A 91 6.04 3.77 -5.51
CA PRO A 91 6.87 2.59 -5.42
C PRO A 91 7.51 2.27 -6.77
N GLY A 92 8.84 2.17 -6.83
CA GLY A 92 9.59 1.88 -8.05
C GLY A 92 9.50 2.95 -9.15
N ASN A 93 9.24 4.23 -8.81
CA ASN A 93 9.05 5.31 -9.77
C ASN A 93 7.99 5.00 -10.86
N LEU A 94 6.97 4.21 -10.50
CA LEU A 94 5.89 3.85 -11.44
C LEU A 94 5.08 5.08 -11.81
N THR A 95 5.02 5.36 -13.12
CA THR A 95 4.08 6.30 -13.71
C THR A 95 2.68 5.66 -13.80
N VAL A 96 1.63 6.47 -13.89
CA VAL A 96 0.26 5.98 -14.10
C VAL A 96 0.18 5.06 -15.31
N ASN A 97 0.86 5.47 -16.40
CA ASN A 97 0.92 4.70 -17.65
C ASN A 97 1.58 3.34 -17.43
N GLY A 98 2.70 3.32 -16.70
CA GLY A 98 3.39 2.08 -16.33
C GLY A 98 2.51 1.14 -15.49
N PHE A 99 1.75 1.68 -14.54
CA PHE A 99 0.85 0.87 -13.71
C PHE A 99 -0.29 0.24 -14.52
N ILE A 100 -0.91 0.99 -15.44
CA ILE A 100 -1.97 0.49 -16.32
C ILE A 100 -1.44 -0.60 -17.25
N SER A 101 -0.21 -0.42 -17.77
CA SER A 101 0.42 -1.43 -18.63
C SER A 101 0.73 -2.72 -17.85
N VAL A 102 1.27 -2.62 -16.64
CA VAL A 102 1.50 -3.78 -15.77
C VAL A 102 0.20 -4.55 -15.53
N LYS A 103 -0.89 -3.83 -15.26
CA LYS A 103 -2.21 -4.41 -15.03
C LYS A 103 -2.73 -5.20 -16.24
N LEU A 104 -2.54 -4.67 -17.44
CA LEU A 104 -2.96 -5.33 -18.67
C LEU A 104 -2.07 -6.51 -19.04
N VAL A 105 -0.74 -6.34 -18.94
CA VAL A 105 0.21 -7.44 -19.19
C VAL A 105 -0.03 -8.60 -18.23
N MET A 106 -0.31 -8.33 -16.97
CA MET A 106 -0.66 -9.38 -16.00
C MET A 106 -2.00 -10.04 -16.31
N GLY A 107 -3.04 -9.25 -16.58
CA GLY A 107 -4.36 -9.81 -16.90
C GLY A 107 -4.34 -10.69 -18.15
N ILE A 108 -3.75 -10.20 -19.24
CA ILE A 108 -3.64 -10.93 -20.51
C ILE A 108 -2.65 -12.10 -20.35
N GLY A 109 -1.47 -11.87 -19.79
CA GLY A 109 -0.44 -12.88 -19.64
C GLY A 109 -0.90 -14.09 -18.80
N ILE A 110 -1.51 -13.80 -17.64
CA ILE A 110 -2.07 -14.85 -16.77
C ILE A 110 -3.27 -15.54 -17.42
N GLY A 111 -4.12 -14.79 -18.15
CA GLY A 111 -5.25 -15.34 -18.89
C GLY A 111 -4.81 -16.28 -20.01
N VAL A 112 -3.84 -15.87 -20.83
CA VAL A 112 -3.26 -16.70 -21.90
C VAL A 112 -2.55 -17.94 -21.34
N LEU A 113 -1.80 -17.77 -20.26
CA LEU A 113 -1.14 -18.89 -19.58
C LEU A 113 -2.18 -19.89 -19.03
N GLY A 114 -3.24 -19.41 -18.40
CA GLY A 114 -4.36 -20.22 -17.95
C GLY A 114 -5.01 -20.99 -19.10
N PHE A 115 -5.28 -20.32 -20.22
CA PHE A 115 -5.82 -20.96 -21.42
C PHE A 115 -4.92 -22.06 -21.97
N LEU A 116 -3.61 -21.79 -22.10
CA LEU A 116 -2.63 -22.78 -22.58
C LEU A 116 -2.52 -24.00 -21.64
N LEU A 117 -2.44 -23.78 -20.34
CA LEU A 117 -2.37 -24.89 -19.37
C LEU A 117 -3.61 -25.78 -19.41
N PHE A 118 -4.80 -25.18 -19.50
CA PHE A 118 -6.04 -25.93 -19.57
C PHE A 118 -6.27 -26.62 -20.91
N SER A 119 -5.93 -25.98 -22.03
CA SER A 119 -6.10 -26.56 -23.36
C SER A 119 -5.17 -27.74 -23.63
N LEU A 120 -3.93 -27.69 -23.08
CA LEU A 120 -2.95 -28.78 -23.24
C LEU A 120 -3.02 -29.83 -22.12
N GLY A 121 -3.47 -29.45 -20.93
CA GLY A 121 -3.49 -30.34 -19.76
C GLY A 121 -4.65 -31.35 -19.72
N ARG A 122 -5.58 -31.31 -20.67
CA ARG A 122 -6.83 -32.13 -20.66
C ARG A 122 -7.53 -32.19 -19.29
N LEU A 123 -7.39 -31.16 -18.49
CA LEU A 123 -8.11 -31.02 -17.22
C LEU A 123 -9.57 -30.69 -17.55
N SER A 124 -10.37 -31.73 -17.80
CA SER A 124 -11.82 -31.61 -17.98
C SER A 124 -12.48 -31.52 -16.60
N PHE A 125 -13.15 -30.42 -16.35
CA PHE A 125 -14.09 -30.37 -15.22
C PHE A 125 -15.31 -31.25 -15.58
N PRO A 126 -15.76 -32.14 -14.68
CA PRO A 126 -16.84 -33.10 -15.00
C PRO A 126 -18.19 -32.43 -15.30
N PHE A 127 -18.36 -31.15 -15.00
CA PHE A 127 -19.62 -30.41 -15.15
C PHE A 127 -19.69 -29.46 -16.35
N ILE A 128 -18.58 -29.16 -17.05
CA ILE A 128 -18.58 -28.15 -18.13
C ILE A 128 -17.88 -28.74 -19.35
N PRO A 129 -18.56 -28.82 -20.52
CA PRO A 129 -17.97 -29.42 -21.71
C PRO A 129 -16.76 -28.60 -22.21
N PRO A 130 -15.65 -29.25 -22.61
CA PRO A 130 -14.59 -28.61 -23.37
C PRO A 130 -15.15 -28.19 -24.76
N PRO A 131 -15.02 -26.93 -25.24
CA PRO A 131 -14.02 -25.90 -24.94
C PRO A 131 -14.52 -24.76 -24.05
N VAL A 132 -15.80 -24.72 -23.70
CA VAL A 132 -16.39 -23.58 -22.95
C VAL A 132 -15.76 -23.44 -21.55
N GLY A 133 -15.51 -24.57 -20.88
CA GLY A 133 -14.90 -24.57 -19.55
C GLY A 133 -13.49 -23.97 -19.53
N THR A 134 -12.68 -24.23 -20.55
CA THR A 134 -11.33 -23.69 -20.67
C THR A 134 -11.33 -22.19 -20.87
N VAL A 135 -12.25 -21.66 -21.68
CA VAL A 135 -12.38 -20.20 -21.93
C VAL A 135 -12.88 -19.47 -20.70
N VAL A 136 -13.90 -20.00 -20.02
CA VAL A 136 -14.45 -19.40 -18.78
C VAL A 136 -13.39 -19.36 -17.69
N LEU A 137 -12.67 -20.45 -17.48
CA LEU A 137 -11.65 -20.54 -16.45
C LEU A 137 -10.45 -19.62 -16.74
N ALA A 138 -10.00 -19.58 -18.00
CA ALA A 138 -8.96 -18.65 -18.46
C ALA A 138 -9.40 -17.19 -18.25
N GLY A 139 -10.68 -16.88 -18.50
CA GLY A 139 -11.27 -15.57 -18.25
C GLY A 139 -11.28 -15.20 -16.76
N VAL A 140 -11.68 -16.12 -15.88
CA VAL A 140 -11.67 -15.91 -14.42
C VAL A 140 -10.24 -15.71 -13.89
N ILE A 141 -9.30 -16.54 -14.33
CA ILE A 141 -7.88 -16.44 -13.94
C ILE A 141 -7.26 -15.12 -14.47
N GLY A 142 -7.56 -14.76 -15.73
CA GLY A 142 -7.12 -13.49 -16.32
C GLY A 142 -7.71 -12.26 -15.60
N ALA A 143 -9.00 -12.31 -15.21
CA ALA A 143 -9.62 -11.29 -14.38
C ALA A 143 -8.93 -11.17 -13.01
N GLY A 144 -8.61 -12.29 -12.36
CA GLY A 144 -7.83 -12.31 -11.13
C GLY A 144 -6.47 -11.63 -11.29
N GLY A 145 -5.74 -11.92 -12.36
CA GLY A 145 -4.49 -11.27 -12.73
C GLY A 145 -4.61 -9.77 -12.97
N TYR A 146 -5.73 -9.34 -13.56
CA TYR A 146 -6.02 -7.91 -13.78
C TYR A 146 -6.31 -7.15 -12.47
N PHE A 147 -6.96 -7.77 -11.49
CA PHE A 147 -7.26 -7.14 -10.21
C PHE A 147 -6.10 -7.19 -9.21
N PHE A 148 -5.15 -8.08 -9.39
CA PHE A 148 -4.04 -8.29 -8.46
C PHE A 148 -3.20 -7.02 -8.22
N PRO A 149 -2.78 -6.23 -9.25
CA PRO A 149 -2.03 -5.00 -9.03
C PRO A 149 -2.79 -3.94 -8.24
N ASP A 150 -4.12 -3.87 -8.38
CA ASP A 150 -4.95 -2.94 -7.59
C ASP A 150 -4.96 -3.30 -6.11
N LEU A 151 -5.04 -4.60 -5.78
CA LEU A 151 -4.97 -5.09 -4.40
C LEU A 151 -3.60 -4.81 -3.79
N TRP A 152 -2.53 -5.07 -4.54
CA TRP A 152 -1.17 -4.76 -4.11
C TRP A 152 -0.97 -3.26 -3.84
N LEU A 153 -1.43 -2.39 -4.75
CA LEU A 153 -1.33 -0.94 -4.57
C LEU A 153 -2.12 -0.49 -3.33
N ARG A 154 -3.34 -1.02 -3.13
CA ARG A 154 -4.15 -0.72 -1.93
C ARG A 154 -3.42 -1.12 -0.65
N GLN A 155 -2.79 -2.30 -0.62
CA GLN A 155 -2.01 -2.75 0.53
C GLN A 155 -0.81 -1.83 0.80
N LYS A 156 -0.09 -1.38 -0.24
CA LYS A 156 1.02 -0.42 -0.10
C LYS A 156 0.56 0.93 0.44
N VAL A 157 -0.56 1.46 -0.09
CA VAL A 157 -1.18 2.69 0.42
C VAL A 157 -1.53 2.54 1.90
N GLN A 158 -2.24 1.46 2.26
CA GLN A 158 -2.66 1.21 3.65
C GLN A 158 -1.45 1.02 4.59
N ALA A 159 -0.43 0.31 4.14
CA ALA A 159 0.80 0.12 4.92
C ALA A 159 1.50 1.45 5.20
N ARG A 160 1.67 2.32 4.17
CA ARG A 160 2.28 3.64 4.32
C ARG A 160 1.43 4.57 5.21
N GLN A 161 0.11 4.59 5.01
CA GLN A 161 -0.80 5.36 5.88
C GLN A 161 -0.77 4.89 7.33
N LYS A 162 -0.69 3.57 7.57
CA LYS A 162 -0.54 2.99 8.90
C LYS A 162 0.78 3.41 9.55
N GLU A 163 1.88 3.36 8.79
CA GLU A 163 3.20 3.80 9.25
C GLU A 163 3.16 5.27 9.68
N ILE A 164 2.62 6.17 8.83
CA ILE A 164 2.47 7.59 9.12
C ILE A 164 1.61 7.80 10.38
N ARG A 165 0.47 7.11 10.48
CA ARG A 165 -0.44 7.20 11.64
C ARG A 165 0.25 6.79 12.94
N LEU A 166 1.09 5.77 12.91
CA LEU A 166 1.83 5.29 14.08
C LEU A 166 3.00 6.21 14.45
N ALA A 167 3.61 6.87 13.47
CA ALA A 167 4.72 7.79 13.67
C ALA A 167 4.26 9.18 14.18
N LEU A 168 3.04 9.59 13.83
CA LEU A 168 2.50 10.93 14.06
C LEU A 168 2.56 11.38 15.53
N PRO A 169 2.15 10.57 16.55
CA PRO A 169 2.21 11.00 17.95
C PRO A 169 3.63 11.36 18.40
N ASN A 170 4.61 10.52 18.05
CA ASN A 170 6.01 10.75 18.44
C ASN A 170 6.59 11.99 17.73
N ALA A 171 6.20 12.23 16.48
CA ALA A 171 6.60 13.41 15.73
C ALA A 171 6.00 14.69 16.36
N LEU A 172 4.71 14.68 16.74
CA LEU A 172 4.04 15.79 17.40
C LEU A 172 4.66 16.09 18.78
N ASP A 173 4.99 15.06 19.54
CA ASP A 173 5.69 15.24 20.82
C ASP A 173 7.03 15.96 20.63
N LEU A 174 7.83 15.55 19.65
CA LEU A 174 9.11 16.20 19.36
C LEU A 174 8.94 17.62 18.83
N LEU A 175 7.94 17.87 17.97
CA LEU A 175 7.59 19.21 17.48
C LEU A 175 7.21 20.11 18.65
N THR A 176 6.35 19.64 19.56
CA THR A 176 5.89 20.39 20.73
C THR A 176 7.07 20.80 21.61
N ILE A 177 7.93 19.85 21.99
CA ILE A 177 9.10 20.10 22.82
C ILE A 177 10.06 21.09 22.12
N SER A 178 10.27 20.94 20.81
CA SER A 178 11.19 21.80 20.05
C SER A 178 10.67 23.24 19.98
N VAL A 179 9.37 23.43 19.75
CA VAL A 179 8.75 24.76 19.68
C VAL A 179 8.65 25.39 21.07
N GLU A 180 8.32 24.62 22.12
CA GLU A 180 8.34 25.09 23.52
C GLU A 180 9.76 25.50 23.97
N ALA A 181 10.79 24.85 23.44
CA ALA A 181 12.19 25.23 23.65
C ALA A 181 12.62 26.49 22.86
N GLY A 182 11.71 27.12 22.09
CA GLY A 182 11.94 28.35 21.36
C GLY A 182 12.40 28.18 19.92
N LEU A 183 12.40 26.97 19.36
CA LEU A 183 12.66 26.77 17.93
C LEU A 183 11.44 27.26 17.11
N GLY A 184 11.71 27.90 15.98
CA GLY A 184 10.66 28.17 14.99
C GLY A 184 10.08 26.86 14.44
N PHE A 185 8.83 26.88 14.01
CA PHE A 185 8.12 25.68 13.53
C PHE A 185 8.87 24.94 12.41
N ASP A 186 9.43 25.66 11.43
CA ASP A 186 10.17 25.07 10.33
C ASP A 186 11.47 24.38 10.82
N ALA A 187 12.17 24.98 11.79
CA ALA A 187 13.34 24.38 12.42
C ALA A 187 12.96 23.13 13.25
N ALA A 188 11.80 23.16 13.90
CA ALA A 188 11.28 21.99 14.61
C ALA A 188 10.92 20.84 13.65
N LEU A 189 10.35 21.14 12.45
CA LEU A 189 10.14 20.14 11.41
C LEU A 189 11.46 19.51 10.93
N VAL A 190 12.51 20.33 10.70
CA VAL A 190 13.84 19.81 10.35
C VAL A 190 14.34 18.84 11.44
N ARG A 191 14.18 19.20 12.73
CA ARG A 191 14.59 18.34 13.84
C ARG A 191 13.87 16.98 13.84
N VAL A 192 12.58 16.97 13.47
CA VAL A 192 11.80 15.72 13.32
C VAL A 192 12.35 14.85 12.18
N THR A 193 12.66 15.47 11.02
CA THR A 193 13.19 14.72 9.85
C THR A 193 14.62 14.18 10.09
N GLU A 194 15.42 14.86 10.90
CA GLU A 194 16.73 14.36 11.32
C GLU A 194 16.63 13.16 12.28
N LYS A 195 15.68 13.24 13.22
CA LYS A 195 15.50 12.24 14.28
C LYS A 195 14.87 10.95 13.78
N TYR A 196 13.87 11.06 12.92
CA TYR A 196 13.07 9.93 12.45
C TYR A 196 13.31 9.69 10.96
N LYS A 197 13.48 8.41 10.57
CA LYS A 197 13.61 7.95 9.18
C LYS A 197 12.42 7.05 8.84
N ASN A 198 11.29 7.67 8.53
CA ASN A 198 10.03 6.99 8.24
C ASN A 198 9.23 7.76 7.18
N ALA A 199 8.12 7.18 6.72
CA ALA A 199 7.28 7.77 5.69
C ALA A 199 6.75 9.17 6.04
N LEU A 200 6.52 9.49 7.34
CA LEU A 200 6.11 10.83 7.77
C LEU A 200 7.25 11.84 7.62
N SER A 201 8.49 11.44 7.95
CA SER A 201 9.66 12.31 7.78
C SER A 201 9.97 12.61 6.33
N GLU A 202 9.72 11.67 5.41
CA GLU A 202 9.83 11.91 3.97
C GLU A 202 8.83 12.99 3.52
N GLU A 203 7.58 12.92 3.97
CA GLU A 203 6.55 13.93 3.65
C GLU A 203 6.90 15.30 4.23
N PHE A 204 7.41 15.37 5.48
CA PHE A 204 7.90 16.63 6.06
C PHE A 204 9.11 17.18 5.31
N THR A 205 10.02 16.33 4.86
CA THR A 205 11.17 16.74 4.04
C THR A 205 10.69 17.34 2.72
N GLN A 206 9.67 16.75 2.09
CA GLN A 206 9.08 17.30 0.87
C GLN A 206 8.46 18.68 1.13
N VAL A 207 7.69 18.86 2.21
CA VAL A 207 7.12 20.16 2.58
C VAL A 207 8.22 21.20 2.80
N LEU A 208 9.27 20.85 3.53
CA LEU A 208 10.41 21.76 3.76
C LEU A 208 11.10 22.17 2.45
N ASN A 209 11.22 21.25 1.50
CA ASN A 209 11.76 21.57 0.18
C ASN A 209 10.83 22.48 -0.63
N GLU A 210 9.52 22.25 -0.58
CA GLU A 210 8.52 23.12 -1.21
C GLU A 210 8.57 24.55 -0.63
N ILE A 211 8.70 24.68 0.70
CA ILE A 211 8.86 25.99 1.38
C ILE A 211 10.18 26.67 0.95
N ARG A 212 11.28 25.93 0.88
CA ARG A 212 12.58 26.48 0.41
C ARG A 212 12.52 26.95 -1.04
N LEU A 213 11.66 26.36 -1.86
CA LEU A 213 11.40 26.79 -3.24
C LEU A 213 10.44 27.98 -3.33
N GLY A 214 10.04 28.56 -2.19
CA GLY A 214 9.20 29.77 -2.12
C GLY A 214 7.70 29.51 -2.02
N ARG A 215 7.27 28.27 -1.85
CA ARG A 215 5.85 27.97 -1.65
C ARG A 215 5.38 28.41 -0.25
N PRO A 216 4.18 29.01 -0.10
CA PRO A 216 3.63 29.35 1.19
C PRO A 216 3.52 28.12 2.10
N ARG A 217 3.98 28.23 3.36
CA ARG A 217 4.03 27.12 4.32
C ARG A 217 2.68 26.43 4.51
N MET A 218 1.63 27.21 4.70
CA MET A 218 0.28 26.68 4.94
C MET A 218 -0.26 25.90 3.74
N GLU A 219 0.03 26.37 2.53
CA GLU A 219 -0.36 25.68 1.30
C GLU A 219 0.40 24.36 1.13
N ALA A 220 1.70 24.34 1.39
CA ALA A 220 2.51 23.12 1.32
C ALA A 220 2.05 22.08 2.34
N LEU A 221 1.70 22.50 3.57
CA LEU A 221 1.17 21.63 4.61
C LEU A 221 -0.23 21.08 4.25
N ASP A 222 -1.14 21.94 3.75
CA ASP A 222 -2.49 21.52 3.36
C ASP A 222 -2.45 20.47 2.25
N ASP A 223 -1.62 20.70 1.23
CA ASP A 223 -1.42 19.73 0.16
C ASP A 223 -0.82 18.41 0.67
N MET A 224 0.12 18.44 1.60
CA MET A 224 0.63 17.24 2.27
C MET A 224 -0.50 16.48 2.97
N GLY A 225 -1.35 17.18 3.74
CA GLY A 225 -2.48 16.58 4.45
C GLY A 225 -3.47 15.88 3.50
N ARG A 226 -3.77 16.52 2.37
CA ARG A 226 -4.65 15.96 1.33
C ARG A 226 -3.98 14.79 0.59
N ARG A 227 -2.70 14.92 0.25
CA ARG A 227 -1.93 13.91 -0.47
C ARG A 227 -1.77 12.62 0.31
N VAL A 228 -1.45 12.70 1.60
CA VAL A 228 -1.22 11.54 2.47
C VAL A 228 -2.51 10.79 2.81
N GLY A 229 -3.62 11.49 2.96
CA GLY A 229 -4.94 10.90 3.21
C GLY A 229 -5.04 10.16 4.55
N VAL A 230 -4.29 10.60 5.57
CA VAL A 230 -4.41 10.16 6.96
C VAL A 230 -5.21 11.21 7.72
N GLU A 231 -6.38 10.85 8.22
CA GLU A 231 -7.33 11.76 8.84
C GLU A 231 -6.74 12.53 10.03
N GLU A 232 -5.96 11.84 10.85
CA GLU A 232 -5.32 12.45 12.02
C GLU A 232 -4.28 13.50 11.64
N LEU A 233 -3.51 13.26 10.57
CA LEU A 233 -2.54 14.21 10.02
C LEU A 233 -3.26 15.41 9.41
N HIS A 234 -4.32 15.17 8.65
CA HIS A 234 -5.12 16.23 8.04
C HIS A 234 -5.77 17.13 9.11
N SER A 235 -6.38 16.54 10.14
CA SER A 235 -6.98 17.28 11.27
C SER A 235 -5.94 18.13 12.01
N PHE A 236 -4.74 17.60 12.23
CA PHE A 236 -3.62 18.35 12.81
C PHE A 236 -3.23 19.56 11.96
N ILE A 237 -3.05 19.36 10.65
CA ILE A 237 -2.68 20.43 9.73
C ILE A 237 -3.78 21.52 9.69
N GLN A 238 -5.05 21.13 9.63
CA GLN A 238 -6.15 22.08 9.64
C GLN A 238 -6.19 22.91 10.95
N ALA A 239 -5.95 22.26 12.09
CA ALA A 239 -5.84 22.97 13.36
C ALA A 239 -4.68 23.97 13.38
N LEU A 240 -3.54 23.60 12.76
CA LEU A 240 -2.37 24.47 12.63
C LEU A 240 -2.66 25.68 11.74
N ILE A 241 -3.29 25.47 10.57
CA ILE A 241 -3.69 26.54 9.64
C ILE A 241 -4.66 27.50 10.32
N GLN A 242 -5.68 26.99 11.00
CA GLN A 242 -6.65 27.81 11.72
C GLN A 242 -5.99 28.63 12.85
N SER A 243 -5.04 28.03 13.57
CA SER A 243 -4.34 28.74 14.65
C SER A 243 -3.50 29.90 14.15
N GLU A 244 -2.85 29.74 13.01
CA GLU A 244 -2.07 30.83 12.39
C GLU A 244 -2.97 31.96 11.91
N GLN A 245 -4.12 31.64 11.31
CA GLN A 245 -5.11 32.64 10.88
C GLN A 245 -5.71 33.43 12.05
N LEU A 246 -5.88 32.78 13.21
CA LEU A 246 -6.42 33.38 14.41
C LEU A 246 -5.35 34.02 15.30
N GLY A 247 -4.07 33.98 14.92
CA GLY A 247 -2.96 34.54 15.71
C GLY A 247 -2.70 33.75 17.01
N VAL A 248 -3.20 32.50 17.14
CA VAL A 248 -2.97 31.67 18.31
C VAL A 248 -1.57 31.07 18.23
N GLY A 249 -0.81 31.09 19.31
CA GLY A 249 0.54 30.55 19.35
C GLY A 249 0.58 29.05 18.98
N ILE A 250 1.40 28.70 17.98
CA ILE A 250 1.57 27.33 17.45
C ILE A 250 1.88 26.32 18.56
N ALA A 251 2.69 26.69 19.56
CA ALA A 251 3.03 25.84 20.70
C ALA A 251 1.79 25.30 21.45
N LYS A 252 0.78 26.17 21.65
CA LYS A 252 -0.47 25.76 22.33
C LYS A 252 -1.24 24.72 21.52
N VAL A 253 -1.31 24.88 20.19
CA VAL A 253 -2.01 23.96 19.32
C VAL A 253 -1.27 22.61 19.25
N LEU A 254 0.05 22.65 19.12
CA LEU A 254 0.88 21.43 19.13
C LEU A 254 0.68 20.62 20.41
N ARG A 255 0.66 21.29 21.57
CA ARG A 255 0.41 20.63 22.86
C ARG A 255 -0.94 19.95 22.89
N ILE A 256 -2.01 20.65 22.52
CA ILE A 256 -3.38 20.09 22.51
C ILE A 256 -3.46 18.90 21.56
N GLN A 257 -2.87 19.00 20.38
CA GLN A 257 -2.87 17.92 19.39
C GLN A 257 -2.04 16.72 19.83
N SER A 258 -0.89 16.94 20.48
CA SER A 258 -0.06 15.87 21.04
C SER A 258 -0.82 15.09 22.13
N GLU A 259 -1.46 15.80 23.08
CA GLU A 259 -2.29 15.17 24.12
C GLU A 259 -3.46 14.40 23.54
N GLU A 260 -4.15 14.94 22.53
CA GLU A 260 -5.23 14.26 21.81
C GLU A 260 -4.76 12.98 21.12
N MET A 261 -3.59 13.00 20.47
CA MET A 261 -3.02 11.81 19.82
C MET A 261 -2.64 10.73 20.85
N ARG A 262 -2.11 11.11 22.00
CA ARG A 262 -1.82 10.17 23.09
C ARG A 262 -3.12 9.54 23.63
N ARG A 263 -4.17 10.34 23.81
CA ARG A 263 -5.49 9.86 24.22
C ARG A 263 -6.09 8.88 23.21
N LYS A 264 -6.08 9.23 21.91
CA LYS A 264 -6.54 8.34 20.83
C LYS A 264 -5.76 7.03 20.77
N ARG A 265 -4.43 7.08 20.99
CA ARG A 265 -3.60 5.86 21.04
C ARG A 265 -4.01 4.96 22.19
N ARG A 266 -4.27 5.52 23.38
CA ARG A 266 -4.73 4.77 24.55
C ARG A 266 -6.12 4.15 24.32
N GLN A 267 -7.06 4.93 23.80
CA GLN A 267 -8.40 4.43 23.46
C GLN A 267 -8.36 3.25 22.50
N ARG A 268 -7.55 3.34 21.43
CA ARG A 268 -7.37 2.21 20.49
C ARG A 268 -6.80 0.96 21.17
N ALA A 269 -5.87 1.12 22.11
CA ALA A 269 -5.34 -0.02 22.86
C ALA A 269 -6.42 -0.66 23.76
N GLU A 270 -7.25 0.15 24.41
CA GLU A 270 -8.39 -0.30 25.24
C GLU A 270 -9.46 -0.99 24.38
N GLU A 271 -9.78 -0.46 23.20
CA GLU A 271 -10.72 -1.07 22.24
C GLU A 271 -10.22 -2.45 21.75
N LEU A 272 -8.92 -2.55 21.42
CA LEU A 272 -8.32 -3.82 20.99
C LEU A 272 -8.33 -4.85 22.12
N ALA A 273 -8.08 -4.43 23.37
CA ALA A 273 -8.17 -5.30 24.54
C ALA A 273 -9.60 -5.79 24.78
N ALA A 274 -10.60 -4.90 24.69
CA ALA A 274 -12.01 -5.26 24.79
C ALA A 274 -12.45 -6.23 23.68
N GLN A 275 -12.04 -5.98 22.43
CA GLN A 275 -12.31 -6.88 21.32
C GLN A 275 -11.66 -8.26 21.48
N ALA A 276 -10.47 -8.33 22.09
CA ALA A 276 -9.82 -9.63 22.38
C ALA A 276 -10.66 -10.48 23.34
N SER A 277 -11.21 -9.87 24.38
CA SER A 277 -12.10 -10.55 25.33
C SER A 277 -13.35 -11.11 24.63
N LEU A 278 -14.00 -10.30 23.77
CA LEU A 278 -15.17 -10.75 22.99
C LEU A 278 -14.83 -11.86 22.00
N LYS A 279 -13.65 -11.80 21.36
CA LYS A 279 -13.21 -12.86 20.44
C LYS A 279 -12.94 -14.19 21.12
N MET A 280 -12.59 -14.21 22.41
CA MET A 280 -12.41 -15.45 23.18
C MET A 280 -13.76 -16.12 23.52
N LEU A 281 -14.86 -15.36 23.54
CA LEU A 281 -16.18 -15.89 23.80
C LEU A 281 -16.68 -16.81 22.69
N PHE A 282 -16.33 -16.51 21.43
CA PHE A 282 -16.76 -17.30 20.27
C PHE A 282 -16.24 -18.75 20.27
N PRO A 283 -14.93 -19.04 20.43
CA PRO A 283 -14.45 -20.42 20.58
C PRO A 283 -15.05 -21.13 21.80
N MET A 284 -15.16 -20.41 22.90
CA MET A 284 -15.75 -20.98 24.13
C MET A 284 -17.20 -21.43 23.91
N LEU A 285 -18.02 -20.58 23.27
CA LEU A 285 -19.41 -20.93 22.95
C LEU A 285 -19.46 -22.09 21.94
N LEU A 286 -18.59 -22.08 20.92
CA LEU A 286 -18.55 -23.13 19.88
C LEU A 286 -18.22 -24.52 20.45
N PHE A 287 -17.39 -24.61 21.49
CA PHE A 287 -17.03 -25.88 22.12
C PHE A 287 -17.98 -26.29 23.27
N ILE A 288 -18.45 -25.32 24.05
CA ILE A 288 -19.35 -25.60 25.18
C ILE A 288 -20.74 -26.01 24.71
N PHE A 289 -21.27 -25.32 23.69
CA PHE A 289 -22.63 -25.58 23.19
C PHE A 289 -22.84 -27.02 22.70
N PRO A 290 -22.01 -27.60 21.82
CA PRO A 290 -22.13 -28.99 21.41
C PRO A 290 -21.99 -29.98 22.58
N THR A 291 -21.07 -29.70 23.52
CA THR A 291 -20.84 -30.57 24.66
C THR A 291 -22.06 -30.65 25.58
N ILE A 292 -22.66 -29.50 25.88
CA ILE A 292 -23.93 -29.47 26.68
C ILE A 292 -25.03 -30.19 25.92
N PHE A 293 -25.13 -29.99 24.60
CA PHE A 293 -26.16 -30.61 23.77
C PHE A 293 -26.02 -32.14 23.75
N ILE A 294 -24.80 -32.66 23.65
CA ILE A 294 -24.52 -34.11 23.73
C ILE A 294 -24.89 -34.68 25.13
N ILE A 295 -24.55 -33.97 26.20
CA ILE A 295 -24.83 -34.42 27.56
C ILE A 295 -26.34 -34.46 27.81
N LEU A 296 -27.11 -33.45 27.38
CA LEU A 296 -28.55 -33.38 27.58
C LEU A 296 -29.34 -34.32 26.67
N MET A 297 -28.96 -34.39 25.39
CA MET A 297 -29.66 -35.19 24.38
C MET A 297 -29.23 -36.67 24.37
N GLY A 298 -28.01 -36.98 24.83
CA GLY A 298 -27.47 -38.33 24.83
C GLY A 298 -28.38 -39.35 25.48
N PRO A 299 -28.85 -39.14 26.74
CA PRO A 299 -29.77 -40.08 27.40
C PRO A 299 -31.12 -40.19 26.67
N ALA A 300 -31.67 -39.10 26.16
CA ALA A 300 -32.94 -39.09 25.46
C ALA A 300 -32.89 -39.90 24.14
N VAL A 301 -31.82 -39.75 23.38
CA VAL A 301 -31.58 -40.50 22.13
C VAL A 301 -31.43 -41.99 22.42
N LEU A 302 -30.70 -42.37 23.49
CA LEU A 302 -30.54 -43.78 23.87
C LEU A 302 -31.88 -44.43 24.29
N VAL A 303 -32.72 -43.73 25.03
CA VAL A 303 -34.07 -44.23 25.41
C VAL A 303 -34.95 -44.42 24.18
N VAL A 304 -34.98 -43.49 23.25
CA VAL A 304 -35.74 -43.59 22.01
C VAL A 304 -35.25 -44.76 21.13
N LEU A 305 -33.91 -44.89 20.95
CA LEU A 305 -33.33 -45.98 20.18
C LEU A 305 -33.67 -47.36 20.83
N HIS A 306 -33.66 -47.45 22.16
CA HIS A 306 -34.01 -48.70 22.86
C HIS A 306 -35.48 -49.06 22.72
N SER A 307 -36.37 -48.04 22.73
CA SER A 307 -37.82 -48.23 22.54
C SER A 307 -38.22 -48.58 21.10
N LEU A 308 -37.42 -48.25 20.11
CA LEU A 308 -37.65 -48.60 18.69
C LEU A 308 -37.07 -49.99 18.32
N ALA A 309 -36.19 -50.56 19.16
CA ALA A 309 -35.55 -51.85 18.94
C ALA A 309 -36.32 -53.01 19.56
N HIS A 310 -37.38 -52.74 20.30
CA HIS A 310 -38.36 -53.68 20.84
C HIS A 310 -39.74 -53.42 20.22
#